data_9f5a06767f824b5b73968e508332e603
#
_entry.id   9f5a06767f824b5b73968e508332e603
#
_cell.length_a   1.000
_cell.length_b   1.000
_cell.length_c   1.000
_cell.angle_alpha   90.00
_cell.angle_beta   90.00
_cell.angle_gamma   90.00
#
_symmetry.space_group_name_H-M   'P 1'
#
loop_
_entity.id
_entity.type
_entity.pdbx_description
1 polymer ?
#
loop_
_entity_poly.entity_id
_entity_poly.type
_entity_poly.pdbx_seq_one_letter_code
_entity_poly.pdbx_strand_id
1 'polypeptide(L)'
;PGEWRTAGVAKRNWRTAIVKLSDKVDLEWANCRSIDIAGVHDLPVSREGSLAVAKVIPKDGSESFFVASCYSVWEKPMSFAKSSWIYADASVHRVISDISGLIGSKKKDRLLLAGDFNSLNCYGENGDKYWGNRYSSIFERFEAIGVPFIGPKFPNGRQANPWPEELPENSLCVPTFHTTHQKPKTATRQLDFVFASKNIEAKVKAKNGIEEWGASDHCQLEITL
;
A
#
# COMPACT_ATOMS: atom_id res chain seq x y z
N PRO A 1 7.86 -6.60 -24.63
CA PRO A 1 7.97 -7.27 -23.34
C PRO A 1 8.28 -6.20 -22.29
N GLY A 2 7.50 -6.17 -21.21
CA GLY A 2 7.73 -5.21 -20.12
C GLY A 2 8.89 -5.62 -19.24
N GLU A 3 9.59 -4.64 -18.66
CA GLU A 3 10.53 -4.86 -17.57
C GLU A 3 9.77 -4.96 -16.25
N TRP A 4 10.11 -5.92 -15.42
CA TRP A 4 9.53 -6.07 -14.09
C TRP A 4 10.57 -6.45 -13.04
N ARG A 5 10.35 -6.02 -11.82
CA ARG A 5 11.20 -6.34 -10.68
C ARG A 5 10.33 -6.73 -9.49
N THR A 6 10.61 -7.88 -8.93
CA THR A 6 10.08 -8.30 -7.64
C THR A 6 10.98 -7.80 -6.50
N ALA A 7 10.46 -7.79 -5.30
CA ALA A 7 11.26 -7.49 -4.11
C ALA A 7 12.13 -8.71 -3.72
N GLY A 8 12.96 -9.13 -4.62
CA GLY A 8 14.01 -10.12 -4.55
C GLY A 8 13.79 -11.37 -3.69
N VAL A 9 13.81 -12.52 -4.14
CA VAL A 9 14.40 -13.76 -3.67
C VAL A 9 13.96 -14.96 -4.51
N ALA A 10 14.83 -15.89 -4.70
CA ALA A 10 14.75 -16.99 -5.66
C ALA A 10 13.62 -18.01 -5.47
N LYS A 11 12.78 -17.92 -4.46
CA LYS A 11 11.67 -18.87 -4.23
C LYS A 11 10.42 -18.14 -3.77
N ARG A 12 9.66 -17.54 -4.70
CA ARG A 12 8.31 -16.98 -4.47
C ARG A 12 8.06 -16.32 -3.09
N ASN A 13 9.08 -15.78 -2.46
CA ASN A 13 8.92 -14.99 -1.25
C ASN A 13 8.57 -13.53 -1.56
N TRP A 14 8.52 -13.18 -2.85
CA TRP A 14 8.01 -11.90 -3.29
C TRP A 14 6.47 -11.90 -3.23
N ARG A 15 5.91 -10.82 -2.72
CA ARG A 15 4.47 -10.62 -2.56
C ARG A 15 3.99 -9.39 -3.29
N THR A 16 4.93 -8.60 -3.81
CA THR A 16 4.66 -7.39 -4.57
C THR A 16 5.67 -7.25 -5.70
N ALA A 17 5.29 -6.52 -6.75
CA ALA A 17 6.10 -6.31 -7.93
C ALA A 17 5.80 -4.94 -8.59
N ILE A 18 6.77 -4.44 -9.33
CA ILE A 18 6.61 -3.31 -10.25
C ILE A 18 6.90 -3.82 -11.66
N VAL A 19 6.06 -3.46 -12.62
CA VAL A 19 6.20 -3.85 -14.03
C VAL A 19 6.17 -2.59 -14.90
N LYS A 20 7.22 -2.38 -15.69
CA LYS A 20 7.24 -1.31 -16.71
C LYS A 20 6.52 -1.81 -17.96
N LEU A 21 5.46 -1.10 -18.35
CA LEU A 21 4.64 -1.44 -19.53
C LEU A 21 4.79 -0.46 -20.70
N SER A 22 5.56 0.62 -20.52
CA SER A 22 5.68 1.69 -21.51
C SER A 22 7.11 2.24 -21.59
N ASP A 23 7.49 2.71 -22.78
CA ASP A 23 8.79 3.38 -23.00
C ASP A 23 8.78 4.88 -22.70
N LYS A 24 7.68 5.41 -22.14
CA LYS A 24 7.58 6.82 -21.74
C LYS A 24 8.44 7.19 -20.54
N VAL A 25 8.93 6.18 -19.80
CA VAL A 25 9.75 6.36 -18.61
C VAL A 25 10.98 5.46 -18.67
N ASP A 26 12.03 5.85 -17.99
CA ASP A 26 13.12 4.97 -17.60
C ASP A 26 13.02 4.65 -16.11
N LEU A 27 13.57 3.50 -15.70
CA LEU A 27 13.51 3.04 -14.32
C LEU A 27 14.90 2.75 -13.78
N GLU A 28 15.19 3.28 -12.60
CA GLU A 28 16.32 2.85 -11.78
C GLU A 28 15.77 1.98 -10.63
N TRP A 29 16.11 0.69 -10.65
CA TRP A 29 15.60 -0.27 -9.67
C TRP A 29 16.35 -0.19 -8.34
N ALA A 30 15.65 -0.05 -7.23
CA ALA A 30 16.22 -0.27 -5.91
C ALA A 30 16.36 -1.77 -5.64
N ASN A 31 17.50 -2.17 -5.09
CA ASN A 31 17.71 -3.53 -4.63
C ASN A 31 17.27 -3.63 -3.16
N CYS A 32 16.04 -4.13 -2.93
CA CYS A 32 15.52 -4.32 -1.58
C CYS A 32 16.11 -5.60 -0.96
N ARG A 33 16.87 -5.45 0.11
CA ARG A 33 17.55 -6.56 0.80
C ARG A 33 17.21 -6.57 2.28
N SER A 34 17.19 -7.76 2.88
CA SER A 34 17.09 -7.86 4.33
C SER A 34 18.12 -6.98 5.03
N ILE A 35 17.72 -6.28 6.07
CA ILE A 35 18.58 -5.39 6.85
C ILE A 35 19.86 -6.08 7.33
N ASP A 36 19.81 -7.40 7.56
CA ASP A 36 20.96 -8.18 8.04
C ASP A 36 22.06 -8.37 7.00
N ILE A 37 21.73 -8.23 5.70
CA ILE A 37 22.64 -8.49 4.59
C ILE A 37 22.72 -7.35 3.57
N ALA A 38 22.01 -6.26 3.81
CA ALA A 38 21.99 -5.10 2.92
C ALA A 38 23.35 -4.42 2.85
N GLY A 39 23.83 -4.18 1.64
CA GLY A 39 25.03 -3.40 1.38
C GLY A 39 24.74 -1.91 1.21
N VAL A 40 25.79 -1.13 0.98
CA VAL A 40 25.72 0.34 0.90
C VAL A 40 24.85 0.87 -0.26
N HIS A 41 24.61 0.07 -1.29
CA HIS A 41 23.77 0.42 -2.45
C HIS A 41 22.37 -0.23 -2.40
N ASP A 42 22.08 -0.99 -1.35
CA ASP A 42 20.80 -1.65 -1.18
C ASP A 42 19.85 -0.78 -0.36
N LEU A 43 18.54 -0.94 -0.60
CA LEU A 43 17.53 -0.46 0.32
C LEU A 43 17.31 -1.53 1.38
N PRO A 44 17.72 -1.29 2.64
CA PRO A 44 17.51 -2.26 3.70
C PRO A 44 16.01 -2.34 4.02
N VAL A 45 15.48 -3.56 4.06
CA VAL A 45 14.08 -3.82 4.37
C VAL A 45 13.95 -4.82 5.51
N SER A 46 12.96 -4.60 6.35
CA SER A 46 12.67 -5.47 7.50
C SER A 46 12.18 -6.85 7.07
N ARG A 47 11.58 -6.95 5.88
CA ARG A 47 11.11 -8.21 5.31
C ARG A 47 11.25 -8.20 3.79
N GLU A 48 12.11 -9.05 3.28
CA GLU A 48 12.23 -9.26 1.84
C GLU A 48 10.90 -9.74 1.23
N GLY A 49 10.61 -9.26 0.01
CA GLY A 49 9.41 -9.61 -0.72
C GLY A 49 8.17 -8.78 -0.38
N SER A 50 8.19 -7.94 0.64
CA SER A 50 7.05 -7.08 1.01
C SER A 50 7.10 -5.69 0.39
N LEU A 51 8.23 -5.29 -0.18
CA LEU A 51 8.46 -3.97 -0.78
C LEU A 51 9.24 -4.12 -2.08
N ALA A 52 8.77 -3.48 -3.14
CA ALA A 52 9.50 -3.28 -4.40
C ALA A 52 9.56 -1.78 -4.69
N VAL A 53 10.72 -1.28 -5.12
CA VAL A 53 10.95 0.15 -5.32
C VAL A 53 11.69 0.39 -6.63
N ALA A 54 11.27 1.43 -7.34
CA ALA A 54 12.00 1.97 -8.49
C ALA A 54 11.92 3.51 -8.48
N LYS A 55 12.98 4.16 -8.97
CA LYS A 55 12.91 5.56 -9.34
C LYS A 55 12.42 5.65 -10.78
N VAL A 56 11.36 6.39 -10.97
CA VAL A 56 10.77 6.67 -12.29
C VAL A 56 11.35 7.96 -12.82
N ILE A 57 11.85 7.90 -14.04
CA ILE A 57 12.46 9.04 -14.77
C ILE A 57 11.62 9.25 -16.03
N PRO A 58 10.67 10.22 -16.03
CA PRO A 58 9.86 10.54 -17.20
C PRO A 58 10.71 11.08 -18.34
N LYS A 59 10.44 10.62 -19.57
CA LYS A 59 11.18 11.08 -20.77
C LYS A 59 10.69 12.43 -21.33
N ASP A 60 9.58 12.93 -20.81
CA ASP A 60 9.05 14.24 -21.16
C ASP A 60 9.72 15.40 -20.40
N GLY A 61 10.68 15.10 -19.54
CA GLY A 61 11.41 16.07 -18.72
C GLY A 61 10.72 16.42 -17.40
N SER A 62 9.61 15.79 -17.06
CA SER A 62 8.98 15.92 -15.74
C SER A 62 9.93 15.42 -14.63
N GLU A 63 9.72 15.91 -13.41
CA GLU A 63 10.53 15.53 -12.27
C GLU A 63 10.44 14.02 -11.96
N SER A 64 11.59 13.42 -11.69
CA SER A 64 11.64 12.02 -11.26
C SER A 64 11.03 11.82 -9.86
N PHE A 65 10.55 10.61 -9.60
CA PHE A 65 9.99 10.22 -8.31
C PHE A 65 10.22 8.74 -8.04
N PHE A 66 10.16 8.36 -6.78
CA PHE A 66 10.15 6.95 -6.40
C PHE A 66 8.74 6.40 -6.46
N VAL A 67 8.59 5.21 -7.01
CA VAL A 67 7.40 4.39 -6.88
C VAL A 67 7.72 3.19 -6.00
N ALA A 68 6.87 2.92 -5.05
CA ALA A 68 6.97 1.76 -4.17
C ALA A 68 5.67 0.96 -4.21
N SER A 69 5.79 -0.35 -4.39
CA SER A 69 4.70 -1.30 -4.26
C SER A 69 4.90 -2.11 -2.99
N CYS A 70 3.89 -2.22 -2.14
CA CYS A 70 4.00 -2.95 -0.89
C CYS A 70 2.88 -3.97 -0.67
N TYR A 71 3.21 -4.97 0.13
CA TYR A 71 2.27 -5.93 0.68
C TYR A 71 2.53 -6.10 2.17
N SER A 72 1.57 -5.74 3.01
CA SER A 72 1.69 -5.88 4.45
C SER A 72 1.27 -7.27 4.89
N VAL A 73 2.24 -8.02 5.38
CA VAL A 73 2.05 -9.42 5.77
C VAL A 73 1.27 -9.53 7.06
N TRP A 74 0.33 -10.43 7.12
CA TRP A 74 -0.29 -10.86 8.37
C TRP A 74 0.72 -11.52 9.28
N GLU A 75 0.83 -11.05 10.51
CA GLU A 75 1.77 -11.58 11.50
C GLU A 75 1.04 -12.32 12.61
N LYS A 76 1.46 -13.54 12.84
CA LYS A 76 0.94 -14.33 13.96
C LYS A 76 1.60 -13.89 15.26
N PRO A 77 0.87 -13.90 16.37
CA PRO A 77 1.48 -13.71 17.68
C PRO A 77 2.49 -14.82 17.97
N MET A 78 3.40 -14.58 18.89
CA MET A 78 4.36 -15.59 19.32
C MET A 78 3.63 -16.82 19.88
N SER A 79 4.23 -17.99 19.73
CA SER A 79 3.61 -19.30 20.05
C SER A 79 3.10 -19.42 21.49
N PHE A 80 3.67 -18.69 22.45
CA PHE A 80 3.20 -18.65 23.83
C PHE A 80 2.08 -17.63 24.09
N ALA A 81 1.76 -16.78 23.11
CA ALA A 81 0.63 -15.88 23.24
C ALA A 81 -0.68 -16.67 23.16
N LYS A 82 -1.58 -16.43 24.10
CA LYS A 82 -2.90 -17.08 24.12
C LYS A 82 -3.84 -16.55 23.03
N SER A 83 -3.44 -15.47 22.33
CA SER A 83 -4.21 -14.84 21.27
C SER A 83 -3.92 -15.49 19.93
N SER A 84 -4.98 -15.72 19.14
CA SER A 84 -4.90 -16.11 17.73
C SER A 84 -4.86 -14.91 16.77
N TRP A 85 -4.74 -13.70 17.31
CA TRP A 85 -4.78 -12.47 16.53
C TRP A 85 -3.65 -12.39 15.52
N ILE A 86 -3.96 -11.79 14.39
CA ILE A 86 -3.02 -11.52 13.30
C ILE A 86 -2.81 -10.01 13.22
N TYR A 87 -1.55 -9.59 13.23
CA TYR A 87 -1.17 -8.18 13.29
C TYR A 87 -0.63 -7.72 11.94
N ALA A 88 -1.47 -7.09 11.12
CA ALA A 88 -1.01 -6.50 9.86
C ALA A 88 -0.38 -5.11 10.07
N ASP A 89 -0.89 -4.34 11.03
CA ASP A 89 -0.37 -3.00 11.36
C ASP A 89 1.11 -3.01 11.72
N ALA A 90 1.61 -4.03 12.43
CA ALA A 90 3.03 -4.18 12.72
C ALA A 90 3.88 -4.27 11.44
N SER A 91 3.40 -5.01 10.44
CA SER A 91 4.04 -5.10 9.13
C SER A 91 4.04 -3.76 8.41
N VAL A 92 2.93 -3.02 8.45
CA VAL A 92 2.85 -1.67 7.86
C VAL A 92 3.83 -0.71 8.52
N HIS A 93 3.92 -0.72 9.84
CA HIS A 93 4.88 0.12 10.56
C HIS A 93 6.35 -0.17 10.18
N ARG A 94 6.68 -1.42 9.86
CA ARG A 94 8.00 -1.77 9.31
C ARG A 94 8.18 -1.19 7.91
N VAL A 95 7.19 -1.33 7.02
CA VAL A 95 7.23 -0.73 5.68
C VAL A 95 7.46 0.78 5.77
N ILE A 96 6.77 1.50 6.69
CA ILE A 96 7.00 2.93 6.90
C ILE A 96 8.45 3.22 7.32
N SER A 97 9.02 2.38 8.16
CA SER A 97 10.44 2.52 8.55
C SER A 97 11.37 2.27 7.36
N ASP A 98 11.11 1.22 6.60
CA ASP A 98 11.95 0.81 5.45
C ASP A 98 11.97 1.90 4.36
N ILE A 99 10.80 2.49 4.02
CA ILE A 99 10.73 3.57 3.01
C ILE A 99 11.27 4.91 3.50
N SER A 100 11.47 5.08 4.81
CA SER A 100 12.02 6.33 5.35
C SER A 100 13.41 6.64 4.80
N GLY A 101 14.15 5.61 4.38
CA GLY A 101 15.43 5.76 3.68
C GLY A 101 15.33 6.41 2.29
N LEU A 102 14.13 6.42 1.68
CA LEU A 102 13.85 7.07 0.39
C LEU A 102 13.45 8.53 0.54
N ILE A 103 13.15 8.97 1.76
CA ILE A 103 12.67 10.31 2.05
C ILE A 103 13.81 11.06 2.72
N GLY A 104 14.49 11.93 1.97
CA GLY A 104 15.59 12.71 2.51
C GLY A 104 15.18 13.58 3.71
N SER A 105 16.15 13.96 4.54
CA SER A 105 15.94 14.73 5.77
C SER A 105 15.16 16.05 5.56
N LYS A 106 15.17 16.58 4.33
CA LYS A 106 14.44 17.80 3.94
C LYS A 106 13.06 17.52 3.36
N LYS A 107 12.61 16.27 3.35
CA LYS A 107 11.33 15.82 2.75
C LYS A 107 11.12 16.30 1.30
N LYS A 108 12.21 16.40 0.52
CA LYS A 108 12.19 16.88 -0.87
C LYS A 108 11.97 15.76 -1.87
N ASP A 109 12.29 14.53 -1.49
CA ASP A 109 12.14 13.41 -2.38
C ASP A 109 10.67 13.09 -2.61
N ARG A 110 10.34 12.79 -3.86
CA ARG A 110 8.99 12.49 -4.30
C ARG A 110 8.78 10.99 -4.22
N LEU A 111 7.85 10.54 -3.40
CA LEU A 111 7.53 9.13 -3.21
C LEU A 111 6.03 8.91 -3.43
N LEU A 112 5.69 7.93 -4.27
CA LEU A 112 4.37 7.35 -4.45
C LEU A 112 4.40 5.90 -3.98
N LEU A 113 3.64 5.57 -2.95
CA LEU A 113 3.52 4.22 -2.40
C LEU A 113 2.10 3.69 -2.58
N ALA A 114 1.95 2.49 -3.12
CA ALA A 114 0.66 1.82 -3.26
C ALA A 114 0.77 0.34 -2.89
N GLY A 115 -0.32 -0.26 -2.42
CA GLY A 115 -0.35 -1.68 -2.14
C GLY A 115 -1.48 -2.12 -1.22
N ASP A 116 -1.44 -3.42 -0.86
CA ASP A 116 -2.31 -4.02 0.13
C ASP A 116 -1.70 -3.88 1.53
N PHE A 117 -2.40 -3.15 2.38
CA PHE A 117 -1.96 -2.87 3.76
C PHE A 117 -2.57 -3.83 4.78
N ASN A 118 -3.53 -4.66 4.38
CA ASN A 118 -4.24 -5.57 5.28
C ASN A 118 -4.71 -4.90 6.59
N SER A 119 -4.98 -3.61 6.55
CA SER A 119 -5.40 -2.78 7.68
C SER A 119 -6.58 -1.92 7.29
N LEU A 120 -7.44 -1.58 8.23
CA LEU A 120 -8.58 -0.72 7.99
C LEU A 120 -8.21 0.76 8.18
N ASN A 121 -9.08 1.65 7.71
CA ASN A 121 -8.91 3.09 7.90
C ASN A 121 -10.12 3.65 8.65
N CYS A 122 -9.86 4.40 9.73
CA CYS A 122 -10.85 5.08 10.56
C CYS A 122 -11.71 4.18 11.46
N TYR A 123 -11.59 2.87 11.43
CA TYR A 123 -12.33 1.95 12.30
C TYR A 123 -11.55 0.66 12.55
N GLY A 124 -11.92 -0.07 13.59
CA GLY A 124 -11.40 -1.40 13.91
C GLY A 124 -12.34 -2.51 13.50
N GLU A 125 -11.85 -3.73 13.48
CA GLU A 125 -12.67 -4.93 13.25
C GLU A 125 -13.83 -4.94 14.23
N ASN A 126 -15.06 -5.14 13.73
CA ASN A 126 -16.31 -5.12 14.50
C ASN A 126 -16.49 -3.87 15.37
N GLY A 127 -15.98 -2.72 14.94
CA GLY A 127 -16.06 -1.47 15.69
C GLY A 127 -15.15 -1.37 16.93
N ASP A 128 -14.20 -2.29 17.07
CA ASP A 128 -13.28 -2.31 18.20
C ASP A 128 -12.36 -1.08 18.20
N LYS A 129 -12.43 -0.27 19.27
CA LYS A 129 -11.66 0.97 19.43
C LYS A 129 -10.16 0.75 19.54
N TYR A 130 -9.70 -0.36 20.15
CA TYR A 130 -8.29 -0.66 20.28
C TYR A 130 -7.67 -0.89 18.89
N TRP A 131 -8.34 -1.68 18.02
CA TRP A 131 -7.90 -1.91 16.67
C TRP A 131 -8.02 -0.66 15.81
N GLY A 132 -9.10 0.10 15.97
CA GLY A 132 -9.25 1.38 15.28
C GLY A 132 -8.09 2.34 15.57
N ASN A 133 -7.69 2.49 16.82
CA ASN A 133 -6.55 3.32 17.22
C ASN A 133 -5.22 2.80 16.64
N ARG A 134 -5.00 1.49 16.63
CA ARG A 134 -3.79 0.89 16.03
C ARG A 134 -3.72 1.19 14.54
N TYR A 135 -4.81 1.01 13.82
CA TYR A 135 -4.84 1.30 12.37
C TYR A 135 -4.70 2.80 12.09
N SER A 136 -5.33 3.67 12.88
CA SER A 136 -5.18 5.12 12.72
C SER A 136 -3.73 5.57 12.84
N SER A 137 -2.94 4.97 13.73
CA SER A 137 -1.53 5.30 13.91
C SER A 137 -0.68 5.07 12.66
N ILE A 138 -1.11 4.19 11.75
CA ILE A 138 -0.47 4.00 10.45
C ILE A 138 -0.57 5.28 9.62
N PHE A 139 -1.78 5.82 9.48
CA PHE A 139 -2.05 7.02 8.68
C PHE A 139 -1.38 8.26 9.27
N GLU A 140 -1.44 8.41 10.60
CA GLU A 140 -0.75 9.48 11.33
C GLU A 140 0.77 9.43 11.10
N ARG A 141 1.35 8.24 11.11
CA ARG A 141 2.78 8.06 10.88
C ARG A 141 3.19 8.36 9.44
N PHE A 142 2.39 7.98 8.45
CA PHE A 142 2.60 8.36 7.06
C PHE A 142 2.51 9.89 6.87
N GLU A 143 1.52 10.54 7.50
CA GLU A 143 1.42 12.01 7.50
C GLU A 143 2.65 12.66 8.13
N ALA A 144 3.12 12.14 9.27
CA ALA A 144 4.27 12.67 10.00
C ALA A 144 5.57 12.63 9.17
N ILE A 145 5.77 11.58 8.35
CA ILE A 145 6.92 11.49 7.45
C ILE A 145 6.75 12.28 6.14
N GLY A 146 5.59 12.94 5.94
CA GLY A 146 5.32 13.79 4.77
C GLY A 146 4.81 13.03 3.55
N VAL A 147 4.27 11.84 3.72
CA VAL A 147 3.71 10.97 2.67
C VAL A 147 2.25 10.63 3.02
N PRO A 148 1.33 11.61 3.03
CA PRO A 148 -0.05 11.41 3.45
C PRO A 148 -0.82 10.43 2.57
N PHE A 149 -1.91 9.88 3.13
CA PHE A 149 -2.90 9.11 2.39
C PHE A 149 -3.63 9.99 1.36
N ILE A 150 -3.56 9.61 0.10
CA ILE A 150 -4.19 10.36 -1.00
C ILE A 150 -5.39 9.64 -1.62
N GLY A 151 -5.55 8.33 -1.41
CA GLY A 151 -6.72 7.61 -1.94
C GLY A 151 -6.52 6.09 -2.05
N PRO A 152 -7.51 5.39 -2.61
CA PRO A 152 -8.76 5.92 -3.18
C PRO A 152 -9.72 6.45 -2.10
N LYS A 153 -10.54 7.42 -2.46
CA LYS A 153 -11.58 8.04 -1.62
C LYS A 153 -12.82 8.31 -2.47
N PHE A 154 -14.03 8.22 -1.91
CA PHE A 154 -15.23 8.69 -2.59
C PHE A 154 -15.08 10.18 -2.98
N PRO A 155 -15.52 10.62 -4.17
CA PRO A 155 -16.30 9.89 -5.19
C PRO A 155 -15.48 9.07 -6.22
N ASN A 156 -14.17 8.89 -6.03
CA ASN A 156 -13.31 8.18 -6.98
C ASN A 156 -13.34 6.65 -6.75
N GLY A 157 -14.49 6.12 -6.47
CA GLY A 157 -14.81 4.72 -6.27
C GLY A 157 -16.19 4.58 -5.64
N ARG A 158 -16.79 3.39 -5.73
CA ARG A 158 -18.08 3.06 -5.14
C ARG A 158 -17.92 2.89 -3.63
N GLN A 159 -18.81 3.45 -2.85
CA GLN A 159 -18.91 3.17 -1.41
C GLN A 159 -19.55 1.80 -1.13
N ALA A 160 -19.41 1.31 0.09
CA ALA A 160 -20.02 0.06 0.53
C ALA A 160 -21.56 0.14 0.48
N ASN A 161 -22.19 -0.97 0.06
CA ASN A 161 -23.64 -1.11 0.13
C ASN A 161 -23.98 -2.61 0.37
N PRO A 162 -24.53 -2.99 1.51
CA PRO A 162 -24.93 -2.10 2.63
C PRO A 162 -23.73 -1.41 3.29
N TRP A 163 -24.00 -0.28 3.94
CA TRP A 163 -23.02 0.45 4.72
C TRP A 163 -22.68 -0.31 6.00
N PRO A 164 -21.38 -0.56 6.31
CA PRO A 164 -21.00 -1.22 7.56
C PRO A 164 -21.32 -0.35 8.78
N GLU A 165 -21.92 -0.93 9.81
CA GLU A 165 -22.31 -0.21 11.04
C GLU A 165 -21.09 0.40 11.77
N GLU A 166 -19.94 -0.29 11.68
CA GLU A 166 -18.69 0.15 12.29
C GLU A 166 -18.00 1.29 11.55
N LEU A 167 -18.36 1.55 10.31
CA LEU A 167 -17.76 2.59 9.48
C LEU A 167 -18.42 3.95 9.78
N PRO A 168 -17.65 5.01 10.10
CA PRO A 168 -18.21 6.34 10.32
C PRO A 168 -19.10 6.81 9.17
N GLU A 169 -20.26 7.41 9.48
CA GLU A 169 -21.25 7.84 8.47
C GLU A 169 -20.69 8.79 7.40
N ASN A 170 -19.70 9.60 7.78
CA ASN A 170 -19.02 10.54 6.88
C ASN A 170 -17.75 9.95 6.24
N SER A 171 -17.51 8.67 6.36
CA SER A 171 -16.32 8.03 5.80
C SER A 171 -16.29 8.14 4.28
N LEU A 172 -15.11 8.44 3.76
CA LEU A 172 -14.83 8.44 2.32
C LEU A 172 -14.24 7.11 1.84
N CYS A 173 -14.28 6.06 2.67
CA CYS A 173 -13.75 4.75 2.31
C CYS A 173 -14.48 4.16 1.11
N VAL A 174 -13.71 3.50 0.25
CA VAL A 174 -14.18 2.77 -0.93
C VAL A 174 -13.67 1.33 -0.85
N PRO A 175 -14.54 0.32 -0.84
CA PRO A 175 -14.11 -1.07 -0.76
C PRO A 175 -13.16 -1.44 -1.88
N THR A 176 -12.07 -2.11 -1.53
CA THR A 176 -11.07 -2.62 -2.49
C THR A 176 -10.89 -4.13 -2.40
N PHE A 177 -11.48 -4.76 -1.39
CA PHE A 177 -11.35 -6.18 -1.12
C PHE A 177 -12.69 -6.84 -0.78
N HIS A 178 -12.88 -8.07 -1.24
CA HIS A 178 -13.94 -8.96 -0.79
C HIS A 178 -13.37 -10.33 -0.44
N THR A 179 -13.97 -10.99 0.54
CA THR A 179 -13.60 -12.36 0.88
C THR A 179 -14.07 -13.35 -0.19
N THR A 180 -13.54 -14.57 -0.20
CA THR A 180 -13.97 -15.66 -1.10
C THR A 180 -15.46 -16.02 -0.96
N HIS A 181 -16.11 -15.68 0.17
CA HIS A 181 -17.53 -15.90 0.42
C HIS A 181 -18.40 -14.70 0.03
N GLN A 182 -17.81 -13.60 -0.39
CA GLN A 182 -18.47 -12.38 -0.83
C GLN A 182 -18.36 -12.21 -2.34
N LYS A 183 -19.28 -11.42 -2.90
CA LYS A 183 -19.17 -10.93 -4.29
C LYS A 183 -18.67 -9.48 -4.29
N PRO A 184 -18.11 -8.98 -5.39
CA PRO A 184 -17.71 -7.58 -5.49
C PRO A 184 -18.75 -6.58 -5.02
N LYS A 185 -20.04 -6.82 -5.34
CA LYS A 185 -21.16 -5.94 -4.95
C LYS A 185 -21.36 -5.81 -3.44
N THR A 186 -20.93 -6.80 -2.66
CA THR A 186 -21.07 -6.84 -1.19
C THR A 186 -19.75 -6.58 -0.47
N ALA A 187 -18.71 -6.17 -1.20
CA ALA A 187 -17.43 -5.75 -0.61
C ALA A 187 -17.64 -4.53 0.30
N THR A 188 -17.05 -4.58 1.48
CA THR A 188 -17.16 -3.53 2.50
C THR A 188 -15.81 -2.98 2.97
N ARG A 189 -14.72 -3.72 2.73
CA ARG A 189 -13.41 -3.39 3.28
C ARG A 189 -12.53 -2.68 2.26
N GLN A 190 -11.88 -1.62 2.69
CA GLN A 190 -10.76 -0.99 1.99
C GLN A 190 -9.47 -1.48 2.63
N LEU A 191 -8.65 -2.21 1.88
CA LEU A 191 -7.35 -2.72 2.32
C LEU A 191 -6.19 -2.17 1.48
N ASP A 192 -6.51 -1.66 0.29
CA ASP A 192 -5.53 -1.09 -0.63
C ASP A 192 -5.54 0.43 -0.54
N PHE A 193 -4.37 1.01 -0.35
CA PHE A 193 -4.20 2.44 -0.14
C PHE A 193 -3.07 2.99 -1.01
N VAL A 194 -3.15 4.28 -1.29
CA VAL A 194 -2.12 5.04 -1.97
C VAL A 194 -1.70 6.22 -1.08
N PHE A 195 -0.42 6.33 -0.87
CA PHE A 195 0.22 7.42 -0.14
C PHE A 195 1.20 8.14 -1.08
N ALA A 196 1.31 9.44 -0.97
CA ALA A 196 2.26 10.20 -1.79
C ALA A 196 2.83 11.40 -1.04
N SER A 197 4.05 11.76 -1.39
CA SER A 197 4.67 13.00 -0.94
C SER A 197 3.81 14.20 -1.35
N LYS A 198 3.77 15.24 -0.52
CA LYS A 198 2.90 16.45 -0.74
C LYS A 198 3.18 17.19 -2.05
N ASN A 199 4.34 16.98 -2.66
CA ASN A 199 4.73 17.55 -3.96
C ASN A 199 4.41 16.64 -5.16
N ILE A 200 3.62 15.57 -4.95
CA ILE A 200 3.05 14.74 -6.01
C ILE A 200 1.55 15.01 -6.08
N GLU A 201 1.12 15.60 -7.18
CA GLU A 201 -0.30 15.70 -7.50
C GLU A 201 -0.73 14.41 -8.21
N ALA A 202 -1.59 13.64 -7.57
CA ALA A 202 -2.09 12.40 -8.12
C ALA A 202 -3.58 12.23 -7.87
N LYS A 203 -4.27 11.68 -8.88
CA LYS A 203 -5.67 11.26 -8.76
C LYS A 203 -5.72 9.74 -8.65
N VAL A 204 -6.36 9.24 -7.61
CA VAL A 204 -6.50 7.81 -7.34
C VAL A 204 -7.95 7.40 -7.52
N LYS A 205 -8.20 6.44 -8.40
CA LYS A 205 -9.52 5.86 -8.65
C LYS A 205 -9.52 4.37 -8.30
N ALA A 206 -10.51 3.90 -7.55
CA ALA A 206 -10.77 2.48 -7.38
C ALA A 206 -11.69 1.98 -8.52
N LYS A 207 -11.27 0.95 -9.24
CA LYS A 207 -12.07 0.23 -10.23
C LYS A 207 -12.95 -0.81 -9.51
N ASN A 208 -13.73 -0.35 -8.56
CA ASN A 208 -14.54 -1.21 -7.68
C ASN A 208 -16.03 -1.24 -8.07
N GLY A 209 -16.37 -0.80 -9.26
CA GLY A 209 -17.66 -1.08 -9.88
C GLY A 209 -17.86 -2.58 -10.07
N ILE A 210 -19.11 -3.04 -10.06
CA ILE A 210 -19.42 -4.48 -10.12
C ILE A 210 -18.81 -5.13 -11.38
N GLU A 211 -18.87 -4.44 -12.51
CA GLU A 211 -18.36 -4.91 -13.80
C GLU A 211 -16.83 -4.64 -13.98
N GLU A 212 -16.27 -3.73 -13.16
CA GLU A 212 -14.86 -3.34 -13.25
C GLU A 212 -13.93 -4.21 -12.38
N TRP A 213 -14.49 -4.93 -11.41
CA TRP A 213 -13.70 -5.61 -10.36
C TRP A 213 -12.73 -6.68 -10.90
N GLY A 214 -13.13 -7.39 -11.94
CA GLY A 214 -12.32 -8.48 -12.49
C GLY A 214 -12.41 -9.79 -11.67
N ALA A 215 -11.40 -10.64 -11.83
CA ALA A 215 -11.38 -11.99 -11.25
C ALA A 215 -10.65 -12.07 -9.89
N SER A 216 -9.98 -11.01 -9.46
CA SER A 216 -9.26 -10.95 -8.18
C SER A 216 -10.24 -10.66 -7.03
N ASP A 217 -9.88 -11.06 -5.83
CA ASP A 217 -10.53 -10.63 -4.58
C ASP A 217 -10.22 -9.15 -4.23
N HIS A 218 -9.22 -8.54 -4.88
CA HIS A 218 -8.95 -7.11 -4.84
C HIS A 218 -9.33 -6.42 -6.15
N CYS A 219 -9.88 -5.21 -6.07
CA CYS A 219 -10.08 -4.37 -7.25
C CYS A 219 -8.79 -3.67 -7.66
N GLN A 220 -8.73 -3.23 -8.92
CA GLN A 220 -7.63 -2.42 -9.42
C GLN A 220 -7.72 -0.98 -8.91
N LEU A 221 -6.58 -0.37 -8.59
CA LEU A 221 -6.43 1.06 -8.39
C LEU A 221 -5.74 1.69 -9.61
N GLU A 222 -6.32 2.75 -10.11
CA GLU A 222 -5.76 3.58 -11.18
C GLU A 222 -5.22 4.86 -10.57
N ILE A 223 -3.94 5.15 -10.83
CA ILE A 223 -3.26 6.35 -10.33
C ILE A 223 -2.80 7.16 -11.54
N THR A 224 -3.26 8.41 -11.62
CA THR A 224 -2.87 9.37 -12.67
C THR A 224 -2.08 10.51 -12.04
N LEU A 225 -0.90 10.78 -12.59
CA LEU A 225 -0.02 11.88 -12.22
C LEU A 225 -0.17 13.03 -13.19
#